data_23c915e07f43d12414835430cc0acb99
#
_entry.id   23c915e07f43d12414835430cc0acb99
#
_cell.length_a   1.000
_cell.length_b   1.000
_cell.length_c   1.000
_cell.angle_alpha   90.00
_cell.angle_beta   90.00
_cell.angle_gamma   90.00
#
_symmetry.space_group_name_H-M   'P 1'
#
loop_
_entity.id
_entity.type
_entity.pdbx_description
1 polymer ?
#
loop_
_entity_poly.entity_id
_entity_poly.type
_entity_poly.pdbx_seq_one_letter_code
_entity_poly.pdbx_strand_id
1 'polypeptide(L)'
;SEPGYPNLLESTGYDIDLTTGEGRVVDMRGLHGYNCRHGHMLFDKRMKNPWRDAEGNLLDGSGNKITDAENLKRYEDSQKQRAMERGIRKTKRQLIVKQEELAWASGAEREKLQQEYDKLAYRLQGQNRAYNQYCEEHGLQPQYDRNALAGFGYPQQKAVNKGAKRYAENEPI
;
A
#
# COMPACT_ATOMS: atom_id res chain seq x y z
N SER A 1 -27.59 -24.00 -1.78
CA SER A 1 -26.94 -23.40 -0.60
C SER A 1 -27.70 -23.80 0.65
N GLU A 2 -27.02 -24.30 1.67
CA GLU A 2 -27.66 -24.53 2.98
C GLU A 2 -28.03 -23.18 3.60
N PRO A 3 -29.17 -23.06 4.30
CA PRO A 3 -29.58 -21.82 4.95
C PRO A 3 -28.48 -21.36 5.96
N GLY A 4 -28.04 -20.13 5.84
CA GLY A 4 -27.05 -19.50 6.75
C GLY A 4 -25.61 -19.41 6.22
N TYR A 5 -25.31 -19.95 5.04
CA TYR A 5 -24.02 -19.76 4.41
C TYR A 5 -24.15 -18.89 3.16
N PRO A 6 -23.34 -17.83 3.01
CA PRO A 6 -23.36 -17.00 1.81
C PRO A 6 -22.96 -17.84 0.60
N ASN A 7 -23.65 -17.62 -0.52
CA ASN A 7 -23.27 -18.24 -1.77
C ASN A 7 -21.93 -17.63 -2.24
N LEU A 8 -20.90 -18.46 -2.36
CA LEU A 8 -19.58 -18.02 -2.80
C LEU A 8 -19.62 -17.31 -4.16
N LEU A 9 -20.45 -17.82 -5.10
CA LEU A 9 -20.60 -17.23 -6.42
C LEU A 9 -21.14 -15.78 -6.36
N GLU A 10 -22.13 -15.52 -5.49
CA GLU A 10 -22.66 -14.18 -5.28
C GLU A 10 -21.61 -13.22 -4.67
N SER A 11 -20.70 -13.76 -3.85
CA SER A 11 -19.64 -13.00 -3.19
C SER A 11 -18.43 -12.75 -4.08
N THR A 12 -18.22 -13.55 -5.13
CA THR A 12 -17.00 -13.50 -5.96
C THR A 12 -17.04 -12.45 -7.07
N GLY A 13 -18.21 -11.90 -7.40
CA GLY A 13 -18.37 -11.09 -8.62
C GLY A 13 -18.15 -11.89 -9.91
N TYR A 14 -18.15 -13.21 -9.82
CA TYR A 14 -18.09 -14.15 -10.94
C TYR A 14 -19.47 -14.70 -11.23
N ASP A 15 -19.84 -14.71 -12.50
CA ASP A 15 -20.97 -15.43 -13.01
C ASP A 15 -20.47 -16.65 -13.78
N ILE A 16 -20.96 -17.83 -13.47
CA ILE A 16 -20.57 -19.07 -14.16
C ILE A 16 -21.81 -19.60 -14.89
N ASP A 17 -21.69 -19.74 -16.18
CA ASP A 17 -22.65 -20.49 -16.98
C ASP A 17 -22.54 -21.97 -16.60
N LEU A 18 -23.53 -22.46 -15.86
CA LEU A 18 -23.56 -23.84 -15.39
C LEU A 18 -23.72 -24.89 -16.53
N THR A 19 -24.05 -24.42 -17.74
CA THR A 19 -24.20 -25.31 -18.91
C THR A 19 -22.87 -25.50 -19.62
N THR A 20 -22.09 -24.44 -19.77
CA THR A 20 -20.81 -24.46 -20.49
C THR A 20 -19.61 -24.56 -19.56
N GLY A 21 -19.78 -24.24 -18.28
CA GLY A 21 -18.69 -24.11 -17.31
C GLY A 21 -17.84 -22.84 -17.49
N GLU A 22 -18.19 -21.96 -18.43
CA GLU A 22 -17.48 -20.72 -18.66
C GLU A 22 -17.82 -19.68 -17.60
N GLY A 23 -16.78 -19.07 -17.04
CA GLY A 23 -16.90 -18.00 -16.04
C GLY A 23 -16.59 -16.64 -16.62
N ARG A 24 -17.36 -15.63 -16.22
CA ARG A 24 -17.08 -14.22 -16.54
C ARG A 24 -17.12 -13.36 -15.29
N VAL A 25 -16.29 -12.32 -15.24
CA VAL A 25 -16.33 -11.33 -14.18
C VAL A 25 -17.51 -10.39 -14.47
N VAL A 26 -18.47 -10.33 -13.54
CA VAL A 26 -19.63 -9.42 -13.63
C VAL A 26 -19.52 -8.24 -12.67
N ASP A 27 -18.81 -8.40 -11.54
CA ASP A 27 -18.49 -7.30 -10.63
C ASP A 27 -17.01 -7.38 -10.23
N MET A 28 -16.24 -6.43 -10.72
CA MET A 28 -14.79 -6.34 -10.40
C MET A 28 -14.50 -5.93 -8.96
N ARG A 29 -15.51 -5.59 -8.16
CA ARG A 29 -15.38 -5.26 -6.73
C ARG A 29 -15.59 -6.48 -5.84
N GLY A 30 -16.09 -7.57 -6.39
CA GLY A 30 -16.34 -8.82 -5.67
C GLY A 30 -15.04 -9.54 -5.26
N LEU A 31 -15.19 -10.63 -4.53
CA LEU A 31 -14.11 -11.55 -4.21
C LEU A 31 -13.48 -12.05 -5.51
N HIS A 32 -12.14 -12.06 -5.61
CA HIS A 32 -11.37 -12.26 -6.86
C HIS A 32 -11.49 -11.14 -7.92
N GLY A 33 -12.15 -10.04 -7.60
CA GLY A 33 -12.18 -8.86 -8.44
C GLY A 33 -10.86 -8.09 -8.46
N TYR A 34 -10.91 -6.86 -8.94
CA TYR A 34 -9.72 -6.01 -9.10
C TYR A 34 -8.94 -5.83 -7.78
N ASN A 35 -7.65 -6.15 -7.80
CA ASN A 35 -6.75 -6.13 -6.62
C ASN A 35 -7.11 -7.10 -5.48
N CYS A 36 -8.02 -8.03 -5.67
CA CYS A 36 -8.27 -9.07 -4.69
C CYS A 36 -7.08 -10.03 -4.62
N ARG A 37 -6.55 -10.25 -3.42
CA ARG A 37 -5.46 -11.19 -3.14
C ARG A 37 -5.92 -12.36 -2.26
N HIS A 38 -7.21 -12.51 -2.11
CA HIS A 38 -7.78 -13.61 -1.33
C HIS A 38 -7.71 -14.90 -2.14
N GLY A 39 -7.22 -15.95 -1.51
CA GLY A 39 -7.37 -17.31 -1.98
C GLY A 39 -8.56 -17.96 -1.28
N HIS A 40 -9.11 -18.97 -1.87
CA HIS A 40 -10.05 -19.87 -1.23
C HIS A 40 -9.68 -21.32 -1.55
N MET A 41 -10.14 -22.22 -0.71
CA MET A 41 -9.96 -23.64 -0.86
C MET A 41 -11.32 -24.32 -0.71
N LEU A 42 -11.41 -25.55 -1.17
CA LEU A 42 -12.62 -26.36 -0.96
C LEU A 42 -12.91 -26.48 0.53
N PHE A 43 -14.12 -26.13 0.93
CA PHE A 43 -14.56 -26.28 2.32
C PHE A 43 -15.03 -27.74 2.54
N ASP A 44 -14.43 -28.42 3.53
CA ASP A 44 -14.92 -29.69 4.06
C ASP A 44 -15.16 -29.50 5.58
N LYS A 45 -16.36 -29.84 6.04
CA LYS A 45 -16.74 -29.73 7.48
C LYS A 45 -15.80 -30.51 8.42
N ARG A 46 -15.04 -31.49 7.89
CA ARG A 46 -14.05 -32.28 8.64
C ARG A 46 -12.68 -31.61 8.74
N MET A 47 -12.42 -30.60 7.89
CA MET A 47 -11.15 -29.86 7.94
C MET A 47 -11.15 -28.89 9.11
N LYS A 48 -10.01 -28.84 9.81
CA LYS A 48 -9.81 -27.80 10.81
C LYS A 48 -9.69 -26.43 10.13
N ASN A 49 -10.41 -25.46 10.66
CA ASN A 49 -10.23 -24.08 10.25
C ASN A 49 -8.84 -23.59 10.70
N PRO A 50 -7.92 -23.24 9.79
CA PRO A 50 -6.56 -22.81 10.20
C PRO A 50 -6.56 -21.48 10.94
N TRP A 51 -7.65 -20.73 10.90
CA TRP A 51 -7.79 -19.40 11.52
C TRP A 51 -8.59 -19.42 12.83
N ARG A 52 -9.01 -20.61 13.27
CA ARG A 52 -9.73 -20.79 14.54
C ARG A 52 -9.26 -22.03 15.27
N ASP A 53 -9.18 -21.94 16.60
CA ASP A 53 -8.95 -23.14 17.45
C ASP A 53 -10.23 -23.99 17.62
N ALA A 54 -10.10 -25.06 18.40
CA ALA A 54 -11.22 -25.97 18.66
C ALA A 54 -12.36 -25.31 19.46
N GLU A 55 -12.05 -24.27 20.22
CA GLU A 55 -12.99 -23.46 21.00
C GLU A 55 -13.60 -22.32 20.20
N GLY A 56 -13.18 -22.13 18.92
CA GLY A 56 -13.69 -21.11 18.01
C GLY A 56 -12.99 -19.74 18.12
N ASN A 57 -11.92 -19.61 18.94
CA ASN A 57 -11.17 -18.39 19.04
C ASN A 57 -10.39 -18.11 17.73
N LEU A 58 -10.29 -16.83 17.35
CA LEU A 58 -9.53 -16.41 16.19
C LEU A 58 -8.02 -16.61 16.43
N LEU A 59 -7.33 -17.11 15.40
CA LEU A 59 -5.89 -17.30 15.41
C LEU A 59 -5.21 -16.36 14.38
N ASP A 60 -4.01 -15.87 14.70
CA ASP A 60 -3.16 -15.20 13.74
C ASP A 60 -2.37 -16.20 12.87
N GLY A 61 -1.61 -15.70 11.89
CA GLY A 61 -0.81 -16.53 10.98
C GLY A 61 0.28 -17.37 11.67
N SER A 62 0.57 -17.11 12.95
CA SER A 62 1.51 -17.86 13.80
C SER A 62 0.79 -18.82 14.74
N GLY A 63 -0.55 -18.88 14.71
CA GLY A 63 -1.35 -19.74 15.57
C GLY A 63 -1.63 -19.19 16.98
N ASN A 64 -1.33 -17.91 17.24
CA ASN A 64 -1.64 -17.29 18.53
C ASN A 64 -3.09 -16.79 18.54
N LYS A 65 -3.75 -16.90 19.69
CA LYS A 65 -5.10 -16.35 19.90
C LYS A 65 -5.06 -14.83 19.79
N ILE A 66 -5.98 -14.27 19.03
CA ILE A 66 -6.19 -12.83 18.90
C ILE A 66 -7.67 -12.49 19.04
N THR A 67 -7.95 -11.29 19.52
CA THR A 67 -9.31 -10.76 19.58
C THR A 67 -9.72 -10.12 18.26
N ASP A 68 -11.02 -9.98 18.03
CA ASP A 68 -11.53 -9.24 16.85
C ASP A 68 -11.04 -7.77 16.84
N ALA A 69 -10.92 -7.14 18.01
CA ALA A 69 -10.41 -5.79 18.14
C ALA A 69 -8.93 -5.68 17.74
N GLU A 70 -8.10 -6.65 18.16
CA GLU A 70 -6.68 -6.70 17.75
C GLU A 70 -6.55 -6.96 16.25
N ASN A 71 -7.37 -7.84 15.68
CA ASN A 71 -7.38 -8.11 14.24
C ASN A 71 -7.79 -6.86 13.45
N LEU A 72 -8.82 -6.15 13.89
CA LEU A 72 -9.26 -4.89 13.28
C LEU A 72 -8.15 -3.84 13.33
N LYS A 73 -7.50 -3.69 14.49
CA LYS A 73 -6.38 -2.75 14.64
C LYS A 73 -5.22 -3.08 13.70
N ARG A 74 -4.82 -4.35 13.60
CA ARG A 74 -3.78 -4.80 12.64
C ARG A 74 -4.16 -4.46 11.19
N TYR A 75 -5.43 -4.63 10.85
CA TYR A 75 -5.93 -4.24 9.53
C TYR A 75 -5.82 -2.73 9.29
N GLU A 76 -6.29 -1.90 10.22
CA GLU A 76 -6.22 -0.45 10.15
C GLU A 76 -4.78 0.05 10.02
N ASP A 77 -3.88 -0.48 10.85
CA ASP A 77 -2.46 -0.17 10.81
C ASP A 77 -1.85 -0.51 9.44
N SER A 78 -2.20 -1.66 8.87
CA SER A 78 -1.75 -2.05 7.53
C SER A 78 -2.30 -1.13 6.43
N GLN A 79 -3.55 -0.67 6.54
CA GLN A 79 -4.14 0.26 5.59
C GLN A 79 -3.47 1.64 5.65
N LYS A 80 -3.14 2.11 6.85
CA LYS A 80 -2.40 3.36 7.05
C LYS A 80 -0.98 3.26 6.49
N GLN A 81 -0.28 2.14 6.74
CA GLN A 81 1.02 1.86 6.13
C GLN A 81 0.95 1.98 4.60
N ARG A 82 -0.03 1.31 3.97
CA ARG A 82 -0.23 1.38 2.50
C ARG A 82 -0.56 2.80 2.00
N ALA A 83 -1.28 3.59 2.80
CA ALA A 83 -1.58 4.98 2.46
C ALA A 83 -0.31 5.83 2.44
N MET A 84 0.59 5.64 3.42
CA MET A 84 1.88 6.31 3.49
C MET A 84 2.78 5.91 2.31
N GLU A 85 2.85 4.62 1.96
CA GLU A 85 3.57 4.11 0.78
C GLU A 85 3.08 4.75 -0.52
N ARG A 86 1.75 4.86 -0.70
CA ARG A 86 1.17 5.58 -1.86
C ARG A 86 1.58 7.04 -1.88
N GLY A 87 1.60 7.71 -0.71
CA GLY A 87 2.05 9.10 -0.57
C GLY A 87 3.50 9.29 -0.99
N ILE A 88 4.40 8.41 -0.53
CA ILE A 88 5.81 8.41 -0.90
C ILE A 88 5.98 8.24 -2.42
N ARG A 89 5.32 7.26 -3.03
CA ARG A 89 5.38 7.06 -4.49
C ARG A 89 4.85 8.27 -5.27
N LYS A 90 3.78 8.90 -4.78
CA LYS A 90 3.25 10.13 -5.41
C LYS A 90 4.30 11.23 -5.42
N THR A 91 4.96 11.47 -4.29
CA THR A 91 6.02 12.50 -4.18
C THR A 91 7.23 12.16 -5.05
N LYS A 92 7.64 10.89 -5.13
CA LYS A 92 8.72 10.45 -6.03
C LYS A 92 8.39 10.73 -7.51
N ARG A 93 7.13 10.48 -7.96
CA ARG A 93 6.70 10.82 -9.34
C ARG A 93 6.79 12.32 -9.59
N GLN A 94 6.32 13.14 -8.65
CA GLN A 94 6.41 14.59 -8.77
C GLN A 94 7.86 15.08 -8.89
N LEU A 95 8.78 14.47 -8.13
CA LEU A 95 10.21 14.80 -8.19
C LEU A 95 10.84 14.43 -9.55
N ILE A 96 10.46 13.29 -10.14
CA ILE A 96 10.93 12.93 -11.49
C ILE A 96 10.47 13.99 -12.50
N VAL A 97 9.18 14.34 -12.50
CA VAL A 97 8.64 15.36 -13.43
C VAL A 97 9.35 16.70 -13.23
N LYS A 98 9.53 17.14 -11.99
CA LYS A 98 10.24 18.39 -11.70
C LYS A 98 11.71 18.36 -12.11
N GLN A 99 12.36 17.22 -12.04
CA GLN A 99 13.73 17.04 -12.50
C GLN A 99 13.83 17.15 -14.03
N GLU A 100 12.84 16.63 -14.75
CA GLU A 100 12.76 16.77 -16.20
C GLU A 100 12.46 18.21 -16.61
N GLU A 101 11.51 18.89 -15.97
CA GLU A 101 11.23 20.32 -16.19
C GLU A 101 12.47 21.17 -15.97
N LEU A 102 13.24 20.92 -14.90
CA LEU A 102 14.49 21.61 -14.61
C LEU A 102 15.57 21.46 -15.68
N ALA A 103 15.56 20.35 -16.42
CA ALA A 103 16.55 20.12 -17.48
C ALA A 103 16.37 21.09 -18.65
N TRP A 104 15.16 21.58 -18.89
CA TRP A 104 14.81 22.47 -20.00
C TRP A 104 14.63 23.94 -19.59
N ALA A 105 14.41 24.21 -18.32
CA ALA A 105 14.16 25.55 -17.81
C ALA A 105 15.44 26.39 -17.70
N SER A 106 15.30 27.70 -17.83
CA SER A 106 16.39 28.68 -17.68
C SER A 106 15.94 29.94 -16.93
N GLY A 107 16.88 30.74 -16.47
CA GLY A 107 16.61 32.00 -15.78
C GLY A 107 15.69 31.84 -14.56
N ALA A 108 14.81 32.80 -14.37
CA ALA A 108 13.90 32.87 -13.22
C ALA A 108 12.96 31.66 -13.11
N GLU A 109 12.56 31.08 -14.24
CA GLU A 109 11.72 29.87 -14.25
C GLU A 109 12.46 28.68 -13.62
N ARG A 110 13.74 28.50 -13.97
CA ARG A 110 14.59 27.46 -13.38
C ARG A 110 14.73 27.63 -11.87
N GLU A 111 14.91 28.85 -11.39
CA GLU A 111 15.00 29.14 -9.95
C GLU A 111 13.72 28.76 -9.21
N LYS A 112 12.55 29.11 -9.77
CA LYS A 112 11.25 28.74 -9.22
C LYS A 112 11.07 27.23 -9.17
N LEU A 113 11.34 26.53 -10.26
CA LEU A 113 11.24 25.07 -10.33
C LEU A 113 12.20 24.39 -9.37
N GLN A 114 13.40 24.96 -9.15
CA GLN A 114 14.36 24.45 -8.19
C GLN A 114 13.83 24.56 -6.74
N GLN A 115 13.19 25.66 -6.39
CA GLN A 115 12.57 25.83 -5.07
C GLN A 115 11.42 24.82 -4.87
N GLU A 116 10.58 24.61 -5.88
CA GLU A 116 9.51 23.61 -5.84
C GLU A 116 10.08 22.19 -5.70
N TYR A 117 11.15 21.86 -6.42
CA TYR A 117 11.84 20.58 -6.31
C TYR A 117 12.40 20.37 -4.88
N ASP A 118 13.07 21.38 -4.34
CA ASP A 118 13.71 21.32 -3.03
C ASP A 118 12.65 21.13 -1.91
N LYS A 119 11.52 21.80 -2.02
CA LYS A 119 10.35 21.61 -1.14
C LYS A 119 9.80 20.19 -1.21
N LEU A 120 9.64 19.63 -2.41
CA LEU A 120 9.20 18.24 -2.59
C LEU A 120 10.23 17.24 -2.04
N ALA A 121 11.52 17.52 -2.22
CA ALA A 121 12.61 16.71 -1.69
C ALA A 121 12.60 16.67 -0.15
N TYR A 122 12.40 17.81 0.50
CA TYR A 122 12.26 17.92 1.95
C TYR A 122 11.02 17.15 2.44
N ARG A 123 9.88 17.31 1.74
CA ARG A 123 8.66 16.56 2.02
C ARG A 123 8.89 15.05 1.93
N LEU A 124 9.61 14.55 0.92
CA LEU A 124 9.89 13.13 0.76
C LEU A 124 10.71 12.58 1.95
N GLN A 125 11.69 13.34 2.42
CA GLN A 125 12.46 12.94 3.61
C GLN A 125 11.58 12.88 4.86
N GLY A 126 10.68 13.85 5.05
CA GLY A 126 9.71 13.84 6.14
C GLY A 126 8.77 12.63 6.07
N GLN A 127 8.25 12.32 4.88
CA GLN A 127 7.41 11.14 4.64
C GLN A 127 8.13 9.83 4.95
N ASN A 128 9.40 9.68 4.54
CA ASN A 128 10.18 8.48 4.83
C ASN A 128 10.44 8.33 6.34
N ARG A 129 10.76 9.41 7.05
CA ARG A 129 10.92 9.39 8.51
C ARG A 129 9.63 8.99 9.21
N ALA A 130 8.52 9.63 8.86
CA ALA A 130 7.21 9.33 9.43
C ALA A 130 6.78 7.89 9.15
N TYR A 131 7.07 7.37 7.96
CA TYR A 131 6.79 5.97 7.60
C TYR A 131 7.57 4.98 8.45
N ASN A 132 8.88 5.20 8.62
CA ASN A 132 9.72 4.32 9.43
C ASN A 132 9.31 4.36 10.91
N GLN A 133 9.08 5.57 11.44
CA GLN A 133 8.60 5.75 12.80
C GLN A 133 7.25 5.05 13.02
N TYR A 134 6.30 5.22 12.09
CA TYR A 134 5.01 4.54 12.17
C TYR A 134 5.14 3.02 12.18
N CYS A 135 5.99 2.46 11.32
CA CYS A 135 6.25 1.02 11.31
C CYS A 135 6.85 0.53 12.62
N GLU A 136 7.79 1.27 13.19
CA GLU A 136 8.42 0.96 14.48
C GLU A 136 7.40 1.00 15.64
N GLU A 137 6.62 2.07 15.74
CA GLU A 137 5.60 2.26 16.78
C GLU A 137 4.50 1.19 16.77
N HIS A 138 4.17 0.66 15.58
CA HIS A 138 3.10 -0.33 15.39
C HIS A 138 3.62 -1.77 15.18
N GLY A 139 4.94 -2.00 15.31
CA GLY A 139 5.55 -3.32 15.12
C GLY A 139 5.40 -3.86 13.69
N LEU A 140 5.29 -2.98 12.70
CA LEU A 140 5.15 -3.33 11.28
C LEU A 140 6.50 -3.42 10.62
N GLN A 141 6.64 -4.35 9.67
CA GLN A 141 7.83 -4.41 8.82
C GLN A 141 7.73 -3.38 7.69
N PRO A 142 8.73 -2.49 7.52
CA PRO A 142 8.76 -1.58 6.39
C PRO A 142 8.81 -2.33 5.05
N GLN A 143 7.91 -1.98 4.13
CA GLN A 143 7.79 -2.62 2.82
C GLN A 143 8.42 -1.71 1.75
N TYR A 144 9.75 -1.66 1.71
CA TYR A 144 10.48 -0.75 0.81
C TYR A 144 10.22 -1.03 -0.68
N ASP A 145 9.96 -2.27 -1.06
CA ASP A 145 9.58 -2.64 -2.43
C ASP A 145 8.30 -1.95 -2.87
N ARG A 146 7.35 -1.75 -1.95
CA ARG A 146 6.11 -1.02 -2.21
C ARG A 146 6.32 0.49 -2.35
N ASN A 147 7.44 0.99 -1.84
CA ASN A 147 7.88 2.37 -1.99
C ASN A 147 8.73 2.58 -3.24
N ALA A 148 9.18 1.51 -3.89
CA ALA A 148 9.98 1.57 -5.10
C ALA A 148 9.16 2.20 -6.25
N LEU A 149 9.86 2.90 -7.11
CA LEU A 149 9.30 3.50 -8.32
C LEU A 149 10.33 3.37 -9.44
N ALA A 150 9.90 2.88 -10.60
CA ALA A 150 10.72 2.85 -11.79
C ALA A 150 11.20 4.27 -12.13
N GLY A 151 12.47 4.41 -12.49
CA GLY A 151 13.09 5.71 -12.76
C GLY A 151 13.52 6.51 -11.52
N PHE A 152 13.27 6.00 -10.30
CA PHE A 152 13.72 6.62 -9.06
C PHE A 152 14.78 5.75 -8.37
N GLY A 153 16.02 5.88 -8.81
CA GLY A 153 17.16 5.14 -8.28
C GLY A 153 18.10 5.97 -7.41
N TYR A 154 19.33 5.49 -7.27
CA TYR A 154 20.35 6.15 -6.48
C TYR A 154 20.66 7.61 -6.92
N PRO A 155 20.77 7.94 -8.23
CA PRO A 155 21.01 9.31 -8.66
C PRO A 155 19.90 10.27 -8.21
N GLN A 156 18.64 9.88 -8.32
CA GLN A 156 17.48 10.64 -7.90
C GLN A 156 17.47 10.83 -6.38
N GLN A 157 17.78 9.77 -5.63
CA GLN A 157 17.88 9.87 -4.17
C GLN A 157 18.98 10.82 -3.72
N LYS A 158 20.13 10.81 -4.40
CA LYS A 158 21.22 11.77 -4.13
C LYS A 158 20.81 13.21 -4.42
N ALA A 159 20.09 13.44 -5.52
CA ALA A 159 19.54 14.76 -5.86
C ALA A 159 18.52 15.24 -4.81
N VAL A 160 17.64 14.35 -4.36
CA VAL A 160 16.67 14.62 -3.30
C VAL A 160 17.37 15.02 -2.00
N ASN A 161 18.41 14.30 -1.59
CA ASN A 161 19.14 14.64 -0.37
C ASN A 161 19.77 16.05 -0.43
N LYS A 162 20.29 16.43 -1.60
CA LYS A 162 20.82 17.78 -1.82
C LYS A 162 19.69 18.84 -1.79
N GLY A 163 18.58 18.57 -2.47
CA GLY A 163 17.44 19.49 -2.51
C GLY A 163 16.81 19.71 -1.14
N ALA A 164 16.61 18.64 -0.38
CA ALA A 164 16.06 18.74 0.96
C ALA A 164 16.97 19.55 1.92
N LYS A 165 18.30 19.40 1.76
CA LYS A 165 19.27 20.19 2.54
C LYS A 165 19.16 21.68 2.20
N ARG A 166 19.14 22.04 0.90
CA ARG A 166 18.97 23.44 0.47
C ARG A 166 17.67 24.04 0.99
N TYR A 167 16.58 23.29 0.95
CA TYR A 167 15.29 23.75 1.46
C TYR A 167 15.39 24.07 2.96
N ALA A 168 15.95 23.15 3.75
CA ALA A 168 16.09 23.33 5.20
C ALA A 168 17.01 24.50 5.58
N GLU A 169 18.02 24.82 4.76
CA GLU A 169 18.92 25.94 4.98
C GLU A 169 18.31 27.32 4.63
N ASN A 170 17.31 27.32 3.74
CA ASN A 170 16.66 28.53 3.23
C ASN A 170 15.30 28.82 3.87
N GLU A 171 14.74 27.91 4.65
CA GLU A 171 13.50 28.16 5.37
C GLU A 171 13.81 29.04 6.61
N PRO A 172 13.24 30.26 6.70
CA PRO A 172 13.40 31.06 7.91
C PRO A 172 12.72 30.33 9.08
N ILE A 173 13.43 30.21 10.18
CA ILE A 173 12.96 29.71 11.48
C ILE A 173 11.82 30.58 11.98
#